data_d8120dbc891e4d8a58ed63e97f20c3d2
#
_entry.id   d8120dbc891e4d8a58ed63e97f20c3d2
#
_cell.length_a   1.000
_cell.length_b   1.000
_cell.length_c   1.000
_cell.angle_alpha   90.00
_cell.angle_beta   90.00
_cell.angle_gamma   90.00
#
_symmetry.space_group_name_H-M   'P 1'
#
loop_
_entity.id
_entity.type
_entity.pdbx_description
1 polymer ?
#
loop_
_entity_poly.entity_id
_entity_poly.type
_entity_poly.pdbx_seq_one_letter_code
_entity_poly.pdbx_strand_id
1 'polypeptide(L)'
;MAIADIRREYNLTGLRRVDLAPEPLAQFKLWFDQATGARASGRVLKFLVRTYKALLGIKGMERIDVNAMTLATVDKQGQPSARMVLLKGVDERGFIFFTNYQSRKGRELAENPHASLVFYWPELERQVCVAGTVGKAPSAESDAYFRSRPRGSRLAAWASDQSEIVPDRATLEKRWAEFEGKFPGAE
;
A
#
# COMPACT_ATOMS: atom_id res chain seq x y z
N MET A 1 -23.06 22.13 0.04
CA MET A 1 -21.63 22.26 -0.31
C MET A 1 -21.42 21.49 -1.60
N ALA A 2 -21.07 22.15 -2.70
CA ALA A 2 -20.78 21.45 -3.95
C ALA A 2 -19.36 20.88 -3.89
N ILE A 3 -19.11 19.74 -4.59
CA ILE A 3 -17.77 19.12 -4.65
C ILE A 3 -16.72 20.11 -5.15
N ALA A 4 -17.13 21.01 -6.08
CA ALA A 4 -16.27 22.05 -6.63
C ALA A 4 -15.81 23.10 -5.61
N ASP A 5 -16.49 23.23 -4.48
CA ASP A 5 -16.14 24.19 -3.41
C ASP A 5 -15.07 23.64 -2.47
N ILE A 6 -14.74 22.33 -2.58
CA ILE A 6 -13.69 21.70 -1.77
C ILE A 6 -12.34 22.11 -2.34
N ARG A 7 -11.78 23.18 -1.78
CA ARG A 7 -10.47 23.71 -2.17
C ARG A 7 -9.55 23.75 -0.95
N ARG A 8 -8.28 23.49 -1.16
CA ARG A 8 -7.21 23.64 -0.18
C ARG A 8 -6.13 24.55 -0.78
N GLU A 9 -5.67 25.50 -0.02
CA GLU A 9 -4.47 26.24 -0.37
C GLU A 9 -3.23 25.41 -0.03
N TYR A 10 -2.27 25.38 -0.95
CA TYR A 10 -0.98 24.74 -0.78
C TYR A 10 0.02 25.81 -0.36
N ASN A 11 0.50 25.71 0.90
CA ASN A 11 1.29 26.76 1.55
C ASN A 11 2.73 26.35 1.84
N LEU A 12 3.13 25.12 1.44
CA LEU A 12 4.50 24.66 1.59
C LEU A 12 5.41 25.27 0.52
N THR A 13 6.71 25.32 0.84
CA THR A 13 7.74 25.83 -0.06
C THR A 13 7.74 25.02 -1.36
N GLY A 14 7.67 25.70 -2.50
CA GLY A 14 7.72 25.05 -3.81
C GLY A 14 9.00 24.23 -3.99
N LEU A 15 8.95 23.21 -4.83
CA LEU A 15 10.08 22.37 -5.19
C LEU A 15 10.96 23.05 -6.25
N ARG A 16 12.23 23.27 -5.93
CA ARG A 16 13.21 23.81 -6.89
C ARG A 16 14.17 22.71 -7.31
N ARG A 17 14.65 22.76 -8.55
CA ARG A 17 15.57 21.75 -9.10
C ARG A 17 16.85 21.61 -8.26
N VAL A 18 17.33 22.69 -7.67
CA VAL A 18 18.54 22.70 -6.81
C VAL A 18 18.35 21.95 -5.48
N ASP A 19 17.11 21.73 -5.07
CA ASP A 19 16.77 21.03 -3.84
C ASP A 19 16.59 19.51 -4.05
N LEU A 20 16.76 19.04 -5.30
CA LEU A 20 16.60 17.63 -5.66
C LEU A 20 17.92 16.86 -5.55
N ALA A 21 17.86 15.63 -5.05
CA ALA A 21 18.98 14.71 -5.16
C ALA A 21 19.24 14.37 -6.65
N PRO A 22 20.48 14.08 -7.03
CA PRO A 22 20.83 13.72 -8.41
C PRO A 22 20.09 12.46 -8.90
N GLU A 23 19.92 11.48 -8.00
CA GLU A 23 19.34 10.19 -8.30
C GLU A 23 17.88 10.11 -7.82
N PRO A 24 16.92 9.69 -8.69
CA PRO A 24 15.49 9.64 -8.35
C PRO A 24 15.17 8.75 -7.14
N LEU A 25 15.83 7.60 -7.01
CA LEU A 25 15.60 6.70 -5.87
C LEU A 25 16.13 7.29 -4.55
N ALA A 26 17.23 8.04 -4.60
CA ALA A 26 17.73 8.78 -3.44
C ALA A 26 16.74 9.88 -3.03
N GLN A 27 16.22 10.62 -4.01
CA GLN A 27 15.18 11.62 -3.76
C GLN A 27 13.93 11.02 -3.15
N PHE A 28 13.47 9.88 -3.67
CA PHE A 28 12.32 9.19 -3.11
C PHE A 28 12.55 8.80 -1.64
N LYS A 29 13.71 8.22 -1.33
CA LYS A 29 14.07 7.83 0.07
C LYS A 29 14.05 9.04 1.00
N LEU A 30 14.64 10.17 0.60
CA LEU A 30 14.58 11.41 1.39
C LEU A 30 13.15 11.86 1.66
N TRP A 31 12.28 11.85 0.66
CA TRP A 31 10.89 12.24 0.83
C TRP A 31 10.08 11.24 1.64
N PHE A 32 10.37 9.95 1.50
CA PHE A 32 9.74 8.90 2.30
C PHE A 32 10.11 9.04 3.78
N ASP A 33 11.38 9.33 4.09
CA ASP A 33 11.84 9.59 5.45
C ASP A 33 11.18 10.84 6.03
N GLN A 34 11.06 11.91 5.26
CA GLN A 34 10.33 13.11 5.67
C GLN A 34 8.85 12.82 5.93
N ALA A 35 8.19 12.03 5.08
CA ALA A 35 6.81 11.63 5.28
C ALA A 35 6.63 10.80 6.55
N THR A 36 7.57 9.91 6.85
CA THR A 36 7.61 9.12 8.08
C THR A 36 7.88 10.02 9.30
N GLY A 37 8.82 10.96 9.20
CA GLY A 37 9.18 11.92 10.23
C GLY A 37 8.07 12.92 10.53
N ALA A 38 7.41 13.47 9.52
CA ALA A 38 6.26 14.34 9.67
C ALA A 38 5.13 13.67 10.48
N ARG A 39 4.93 12.35 10.26
CA ARG A 39 4.00 11.58 11.09
C ARG A 39 4.47 11.38 12.52
N ALA A 40 5.77 11.17 12.73
CA ALA A 40 6.34 11.04 14.07
C ALA A 40 6.16 12.32 14.89
N SER A 41 6.44 13.48 14.29
CA SER A 41 6.24 14.80 14.93
C SER A 41 4.78 15.10 15.25
N GLY A 42 3.87 14.64 14.41
CA GLY A 42 2.42 14.75 14.66
C GLY A 42 1.88 13.73 15.68
N ARG A 43 2.68 12.79 16.20
CA ARG A 43 2.21 11.74 17.12
C ARG A 43 1.67 12.27 18.42
N VAL A 44 2.33 13.25 19.03
CA VAL A 44 1.88 13.84 20.32
C VAL A 44 0.55 14.53 20.14
N LEU A 45 0.42 15.38 19.12
CA LEU A 45 -0.84 16.07 18.82
C LEU A 45 -1.94 15.07 18.41
N LYS A 46 -1.59 14.06 17.59
CA LYS A 46 -2.52 13.00 17.19
C LYS A 46 -2.92 12.11 18.37
N PHE A 47 -2.03 11.86 19.32
CA PHE A 47 -2.36 11.15 20.56
C PHE A 47 -3.39 11.94 21.39
N LEU A 48 -3.18 13.24 21.57
CA LEU A 48 -4.11 14.11 22.28
C LEU A 48 -5.48 14.18 21.57
N VAL A 49 -5.49 14.36 20.26
CA VAL A 49 -6.72 14.36 19.45
C VAL A 49 -7.42 13.00 19.47
N ARG A 50 -6.68 11.89 19.46
CA ARG A 50 -7.23 10.53 19.56
C ARG A 50 -7.85 10.28 20.92
N THR A 51 -7.21 10.72 22.00
CA THR A 51 -7.74 10.60 23.35
C THR A 51 -9.01 11.42 23.50
N TYR A 52 -9.02 12.66 22.97
CA TYR A 52 -10.19 13.52 22.97
C TYR A 52 -11.35 12.95 22.13
N LYS A 53 -11.07 12.41 20.94
CA LYS A 53 -12.07 11.75 20.08
C LYS A 53 -12.62 10.46 20.71
N ALA A 54 -11.76 9.66 21.36
CA ALA A 54 -12.19 8.47 22.08
C ALA A 54 -13.13 8.83 23.23
N LEU A 55 -12.85 9.93 23.95
CA LEU A 55 -13.70 10.46 25.01
C LEU A 55 -15.08 10.91 24.47
N LEU A 56 -15.13 11.42 23.23
CA LEU A 56 -16.35 11.84 22.55
C LEU A 56 -17.06 10.74 21.77
N GLY A 57 -16.58 9.48 21.83
CA GLY A 57 -17.17 8.35 21.11
C GLY A 57 -17.02 8.42 19.58
N ILE A 58 -16.17 9.30 19.05
CA ILE A 58 -15.94 9.46 17.60
C ILE A 58 -15.03 8.33 17.13
N LYS A 59 -15.59 7.29 16.52
CA LYS A 59 -14.84 6.21 15.84
C LYS A 59 -14.39 6.66 14.45
N GLY A 60 -13.11 6.50 14.17
CA GLY A 60 -12.57 6.47 12.80
C GLY A 60 -12.01 7.78 12.29
N MET A 61 -10.75 7.77 12.03
CA MET A 61 -10.08 8.13 10.78
C MET A 61 -8.84 7.26 10.74
N GLU A 62 -8.94 6.15 10.01
CA GLU A 62 -7.85 5.21 9.86
C GLU A 62 -6.69 5.90 9.13
N ARG A 63 -5.50 5.58 9.57
CA ARG A 63 -4.25 6.12 9.03
C ARG A 63 -4.08 5.67 7.59
N ILE A 64 -3.91 6.60 6.68
CA ILE A 64 -3.23 6.29 5.42
C ILE A 64 -1.78 5.96 5.79
N ASP A 65 -1.33 4.75 5.56
CA ASP A 65 0.06 4.38 5.82
C ASP A 65 0.99 5.11 4.82
N VAL A 66 2.13 5.61 5.30
CA VAL A 66 3.10 6.33 4.43
C VAL A 66 3.54 5.48 3.26
N ASN A 67 3.61 4.17 3.45
CA ASN A 67 3.98 3.20 2.44
C ASN A 67 2.80 2.69 1.59
N ALA A 68 1.59 3.22 1.80
CA ALA A 68 0.47 2.94 0.90
C ALA A 68 0.68 3.67 -0.42
N MET A 69 0.46 2.95 -1.51
CA MET A 69 0.57 3.48 -2.87
C MET A 69 -0.52 2.93 -3.75
N THR A 70 -1.00 3.73 -4.70
CA THR A 70 -1.89 3.24 -5.75
C THR A 70 -1.04 2.53 -6.80
N LEU A 71 -1.37 1.28 -7.10
CA LEU A 71 -0.84 0.54 -8.23
C LEU A 71 -1.88 0.54 -9.36
N ALA A 72 -1.53 1.12 -10.49
CA ALA A 72 -2.30 1.03 -11.72
C ALA A 72 -1.69 -0.02 -12.65
N THR A 73 -2.53 -0.87 -13.20
CA THR A 73 -2.19 -1.94 -14.15
C THR A 73 -3.16 -1.90 -15.33
N VAL A 74 -2.81 -2.54 -16.41
CA VAL A 74 -3.60 -2.56 -17.65
C VAL A 74 -3.74 -4.01 -18.10
N ASP A 75 -4.94 -4.43 -18.44
CA ASP A 75 -5.17 -5.76 -19.01
C ASP A 75 -4.78 -5.82 -20.49
N LYS A 76 -4.89 -7.00 -21.10
CA LYS A 76 -4.56 -7.22 -22.52
C LYS A 76 -5.46 -6.45 -23.51
N GLN A 77 -6.61 -5.97 -23.07
CA GLN A 77 -7.51 -5.15 -23.88
C GLN A 77 -7.22 -3.64 -23.74
N GLY A 78 -6.25 -3.26 -22.91
CA GLY A 78 -5.92 -1.85 -22.65
C GLY A 78 -6.79 -1.21 -21.57
N GLN A 79 -7.64 -1.99 -20.87
CA GLN A 79 -8.48 -1.45 -19.80
C GLN A 79 -7.65 -1.26 -18.53
N PRO A 80 -7.50 -0.02 -18.03
CA PRO A 80 -6.78 0.24 -16.79
C PRO A 80 -7.60 -0.17 -15.55
N SER A 81 -6.90 -0.57 -14.51
CA SER A 81 -7.46 -0.79 -13.18
C SER A 81 -6.47 -0.30 -12.12
N ALA A 82 -6.98 0.16 -10.97
CA ALA A 82 -6.15 0.69 -9.90
C ALA A 82 -6.62 0.18 -8.53
N ARG A 83 -5.67 0.03 -7.58
CA ARG A 83 -5.91 -0.38 -6.19
C ARG A 83 -4.76 0.06 -5.30
N MET A 84 -5.03 0.06 -4.00
CA MET A 84 -3.97 0.29 -3.02
C MET A 84 -3.14 -0.98 -2.81
N VAL A 85 -1.82 -0.80 -2.74
CA VAL A 85 -0.85 -1.81 -2.29
C VAL A 85 0.15 -1.14 -1.33
N LEU A 86 0.95 -1.95 -0.63
CA LEU A 86 1.92 -1.44 0.33
C LEU A 86 3.34 -1.62 -0.20
N LEU A 87 4.10 -0.54 -0.25
CA LEU A 87 5.54 -0.60 -0.46
C LEU A 87 6.20 -1.40 0.67
N LYS A 88 7.09 -2.33 0.31
CA LYS A 88 7.82 -3.19 1.26
C LYS A 88 9.33 -2.99 1.20
N GLY A 89 9.82 -2.43 0.12
CA GLY A 89 11.25 -2.09 -0.04
C GLY A 89 11.49 -1.20 -1.24
N VAL A 90 12.66 -0.55 -1.22
CA VAL A 90 13.20 0.20 -2.36
C VAL A 90 14.69 -0.09 -2.42
N ASP A 91 15.13 -0.70 -3.51
CA ASP A 91 16.53 -0.96 -3.81
C ASP A 91 16.87 -0.55 -5.25
N GLU A 92 18.00 -0.99 -5.76
CA GLU A 92 18.49 -0.67 -7.12
C GLU A 92 17.56 -1.21 -8.22
N ARG A 93 16.81 -2.27 -7.94
CA ARG A 93 15.82 -2.86 -8.85
C ARG A 93 14.55 -2.00 -8.93
N GLY A 94 14.29 -1.15 -7.92
CA GLY A 94 13.13 -0.27 -7.84
C GLY A 94 12.25 -0.51 -6.61
N PHE A 95 10.95 -0.44 -6.80
CA PHE A 95 9.93 -0.46 -5.74
C PHE A 95 9.38 -1.87 -5.55
N ILE A 96 9.52 -2.43 -4.35
CA ILE A 96 9.14 -3.80 -4.03
C ILE A 96 7.80 -3.83 -3.31
N PHE A 97 6.87 -4.63 -3.82
CA PHE A 97 5.60 -4.95 -3.16
C PHE A 97 5.27 -6.43 -3.33
N PHE A 98 4.46 -6.98 -2.45
CA PHE A 98 4.03 -8.37 -2.51
C PHE A 98 2.52 -8.46 -2.73
N THR A 99 2.12 -9.36 -3.60
CA THR A 99 0.72 -9.59 -3.95
C THR A 99 0.48 -11.05 -4.32
N ASN A 100 -0.79 -11.46 -4.32
CA ASN A 100 -1.17 -12.77 -4.87
C ASN A 100 -1.08 -12.73 -6.41
N TYR A 101 -0.30 -13.63 -6.99
CA TYR A 101 -0.11 -13.71 -8.45
C TYR A 101 -1.38 -14.11 -9.21
N GLN A 102 -2.30 -14.82 -8.54
CA GLN A 102 -3.59 -15.20 -9.13
C GLN A 102 -4.65 -14.10 -9.01
N SER A 103 -4.38 -13.02 -8.28
CA SER A 103 -5.28 -11.88 -8.22
C SER A 103 -5.42 -11.17 -9.57
N ARG A 104 -6.49 -10.36 -9.73
CA ARG A 104 -6.69 -9.58 -10.96
C ARG A 104 -5.43 -8.81 -11.38
N LYS A 105 -4.81 -8.07 -10.46
CA LYS A 105 -3.56 -7.34 -10.75
C LYS A 105 -2.37 -8.24 -11.09
N GLY A 106 -2.30 -9.42 -10.45
CA GLY A 106 -1.24 -10.41 -10.75
C GLY A 106 -1.36 -10.95 -12.17
N ARG A 107 -2.59 -11.25 -12.62
CA ARG A 107 -2.87 -11.68 -14.00
C ARG A 107 -2.60 -10.56 -15.00
N GLU A 108 -3.09 -9.35 -14.73
CA GLU A 108 -2.84 -8.16 -15.57
C GLU A 108 -1.33 -7.93 -15.76
N LEU A 109 -0.54 -7.98 -14.68
CA LEU A 109 0.92 -7.80 -14.75
C LEU A 109 1.66 -8.96 -15.46
N ALA A 110 1.10 -10.16 -15.45
CA ALA A 110 1.65 -11.28 -16.20
C ALA A 110 1.43 -11.16 -17.72
N GLU A 111 0.32 -10.53 -18.11
CA GLU A 111 -0.04 -10.27 -19.51
C GLU A 111 0.60 -8.97 -20.04
N ASN A 112 0.63 -7.94 -19.20
CA ASN A 112 1.22 -6.63 -19.51
C ASN A 112 2.01 -6.12 -18.30
N PRO A 113 3.35 -6.16 -18.34
CA PRO A 113 4.19 -5.81 -17.20
C PRO A 113 4.27 -4.30 -16.93
N HIS A 114 3.68 -3.45 -17.76
CA HIS A 114 3.71 -2.00 -17.56
C HIS A 114 2.75 -1.60 -16.42
N ALA A 115 3.27 -0.79 -15.51
CA ALA A 115 2.50 -0.31 -14.37
C ALA A 115 2.91 1.10 -13.97
N SER A 116 2.03 1.73 -13.18
CA SER A 116 2.32 3.00 -12.52
C SER A 116 2.03 2.90 -11.04
N LEU A 117 2.88 3.53 -10.22
CA LEU A 117 2.69 3.70 -8.78
C LEU A 117 2.46 5.18 -8.48
N VAL A 118 1.55 5.47 -7.56
CA VAL A 118 1.32 6.83 -7.07
C VAL A 118 1.34 6.81 -5.55
N PHE A 119 2.24 7.60 -4.96
CA PHE A 119 2.25 7.94 -3.56
C PHE A 119 1.64 9.32 -3.38
N TYR A 120 0.87 9.51 -2.32
CA TYR A 120 0.32 10.79 -1.95
C TYR A 120 0.49 11.05 -0.46
N TRP A 121 1.24 12.08 -0.12
CA TRP A 121 1.52 12.51 1.25
C TRP A 121 0.94 13.91 1.49
N PRO A 122 -0.31 13.98 1.90
CA PRO A 122 -1.02 15.26 2.01
C PRO A 122 -0.42 16.20 3.05
N GLU A 123 0.22 15.67 4.10
CA GLU A 123 0.92 16.46 5.11
C GLU A 123 2.17 17.16 4.58
N LEU A 124 2.73 16.66 3.49
CA LEU A 124 3.89 17.23 2.80
C LEU A 124 3.50 17.90 1.48
N GLU A 125 2.21 17.91 1.13
CA GLU A 125 1.71 18.41 -0.16
C GLU A 125 2.47 17.80 -1.35
N ARG A 126 2.82 16.49 -1.23
CA ARG A 126 3.63 15.78 -2.24
C ARG A 126 2.90 14.62 -2.85
N GLN A 127 3.08 14.51 -4.16
CA GLN A 127 2.73 13.33 -4.94
C GLN A 127 3.99 12.82 -5.64
N VAL A 128 4.19 11.51 -5.63
CA VAL A 128 5.25 10.84 -6.39
C VAL A 128 4.60 9.84 -7.33
N CYS A 129 4.87 9.99 -8.63
CA CYS A 129 4.46 9.05 -9.67
C CYS A 129 5.69 8.31 -10.16
N VAL A 130 5.57 6.98 -10.26
CA VAL A 130 6.59 6.10 -10.80
C VAL A 130 5.97 5.26 -11.90
N ALA A 131 6.54 5.25 -13.07
CA ALA A 131 6.12 4.40 -14.18
C ALA A 131 7.27 3.48 -14.59
N GLY A 132 6.95 2.25 -14.96
CA GLY A 132 7.96 1.29 -15.36
C GLY A 132 7.40 -0.09 -15.63
N THR A 133 8.30 -1.06 -15.70
CA THR A 133 7.97 -2.49 -15.86
C THR A 133 8.09 -3.22 -14.54
N VAL A 134 7.21 -4.19 -14.33
CA VAL A 134 7.16 -5.02 -13.11
C VAL A 134 7.70 -6.40 -13.42
N GLY A 135 8.69 -6.84 -12.64
CA GLY A 135 9.21 -8.19 -12.65
C GLY A 135 8.88 -8.93 -11.35
N LYS A 136 8.93 -10.26 -11.39
CA LYS A 136 8.77 -11.06 -10.17
C LYS A 136 10.03 -10.96 -9.31
N ALA A 137 9.87 -10.71 -8.01
CA ALA A 137 10.96 -10.83 -7.05
C ALA A 137 11.41 -12.30 -6.91
N PRO A 138 12.65 -12.57 -6.49
CA PRO A 138 13.11 -13.91 -6.18
C PRO A 138 12.17 -14.63 -5.20
N SER A 139 11.96 -15.94 -5.43
CA SER A 139 11.06 -16.73 -4.57
C SER A 139 11.46 -16.69 -3.10
N ALA A 140 12.77 -16.72 -2.82
CA ALA A 140 13.29 -16.63 -1.46
C ALA A 140 12.88 -15.34 -0.73
N GLU A 141 12.82 -14.19 -1.42
CA GLU A 141 12.33 -12.93 -0.85
C GLU A 141 10.82 -12.99 -0.58
N SER A 142 10.06 -13.56 -1.51
CA SER A 142 8.61 -13.75 -1.36
C SER A 142 8.29 -14.65 -0.17
N ASP A 143 9.04 -15.75 0.00
CA ASP A 143 8.89 -16.69 1.10
C ASP A 143 9.29 -16.06 2.44
N ALA A 144 10.39 -15.31 2.47
CA ALA A 144 10.82 -14.58 3.65
C ALA A 144 9.77 -13.56 4.10
N TYR A 145 9.26 -12.79 3.14
CA TYR A 145 8.17 -11.84 3.43
C TYR A 145 6.91 -12.56 3.92
N PHE A 146 6.49 -13.65 3.27
CA PHE A 146 5.30 -14.39 3.67
C PHE A 146 5.44 -14.92 5.11
N ARG A 147 6.60 -15.47 5.48
CA ARG A 147 6.88 -15.93 6.84
C ARG A 147 6.84 -14.80 7.89
N SER A 148 7.27 -13.60 7.52
CA SER A 148 7.27 -12.43 8.41
C SER A 148 5.86 -11.87 8.70
N ARG A 149 4.83 -12.28 7.95
CA ARG A 149 3.47 -11.80 8.13
C ARG A 149 2.85 -12.40 9.40
N PRO A 150 2.00 -11.63 10.11
CA PRO A 150 1.22 -12.18 11.22
C PRO A 150 0.46 -13.45 10.79
N ARG A 151 0.34 -14.43 11.71
CA ARG A 151 -0.32 -15.71 11.43
C ARG A 151 -1.70 -15.54 10.77
N GLY A 152 -2.55 -14.68 11.30
CA GLY A 152 -3.86 -14.41 10.71
C GLY A 152 -3.79 -13.91 9.25
N SER A 153 -2.80 -13.09 8.91
CA SER A 153 -2.61 -12.62 7.52
C SER A 153 -2.09 -13.73 6.59
N ARG A 154 -1.34 -14.69 7.11
CA ARG A 154 -0.91 -15.88 6.37
C ARG A 154 -2.08 -16.82 6.10
N LEU A 155 -2.91 -17.09 7.13
CA LEU A 155 -4.13 -17.90 6.99
C LEU A 155 -5.13 -17.26 6.02
N ALA A 156 -5.34 -15.94 6.10
CA ALA A 156 -6.21 -15.22 5.17
C ALA A 156 -5.78 -15.39 3.71
N ALA A 157 -4.47 -15.42 3.45
CA ALA A 157 -3.95 -15.60 2.09
C ALA A 157 -4.21 -17.02 1.52
N TRP A 158 -4.37 -18.04 2.39
CA TRP A 158 -4.77 -19.38 2.01
C TRP A 158 -6.29 -19.54 1.91
N ALA A 159 -7.03 -18.92 2.81
CA ALA A 159 -8.48 -19.07 2.89
C ALA A 159 -9.24 -18.27 1.81
N SER A 160 -8.62 -17.22 1.25
CA SER A 160 -9.28 -16.32 0.30
C SER A 160 -8.47 -16.18 -0.99
N ASP A 161 -9.10 -16.59 -2.10
CA ASP A 161 -8.58 -16.35 -3.45
C ASP A 161 -8.79 -14.88 -3.80
N GLN A 162 -7.72 -14.09 -3.77
CA GLN A 162 -7.80 -12.64 -3.96
C GLN A 162 -8.35 -12.26 -5.32
N SER A 163 -9.35 -11.40 -5.36
CA SER A 163 -10.08 -10.92 -6.54
C SER A 163 -11.07 -11.92 -7.15
N GLU A 164 -11.34 -13.03 -6.49
CA GLU A 164 -12.38 -13.98 -6.90
C GLU A 164 -13.67 -13.73 -6.12
N ILE A 165 -14.81 -14.08 -6.77
CA ILE A 165 -16.12 -13.99 -6.14
C ILE A 165 -16.25 -15.13 -5.14
N VAL A 166 -16.68 -14.80 -3.92
CA VAL A 166 -17.00 -15.78 -2.88
C VAL A 166 -18.52 -15.79 -2.73
N PRO A 167 -19.17 -16.96 -2.72
CA PRO A 167 -20.62 -17.05 -2.61
C PRO A 167 -21.21 -16.36 -1.39
N ASP A 168 -20.57 -16.56 -0.23
CA ASP A 168 -20.98 -16.00 1.04
C ASP A 168 -19.84 -15.97 2.08
N ARG A 169 -20.14 -15.36 3.21
CA ARG A 169 -19.19 -15.27 4.33
C ARG A 169 -18.93 -16.63 4.99
N ALA A 170 -19.91 -17.51 5.05
CA ALA A 170 -19.77 -18.82 5.65
C ALA A 170 -18.74 -19.68 4.91
N THR A 171 -18.67 -19.54 3.59
CA THR A 171 -17.63 -20.19 2.76
C THR A 171 -16.22 -19.74 3.18
N LEU A 172 -16.00 -18.44 3.43
CA LEU A 172 -14.71 -17.94 3.90
C LEU A 172 -14.38 -18.44 5.31
N GLU A 173 -15.35 -18.44 6.20
CA GLU A 173 -15.19 -18.91 7.58
C GLU A 173 -14.85 -20.41 7.62
N LYS A 174 -15.50 -21.21 6.77
CA LYS A 174 -15.18 -22.64 6.60
C LYS A 174 -13.75 -22.85 6.11
N ARG A 175 -13.36 -22.15 5.03
CA ARG A 175 -11.98 -22.21 4.50
C ARG A 175 -10.95 -21.77 5.55
N TRP A 176 -11.26 -20.71 6.31
CA TRP A 176 -10.40 -20.27 7.39
C TRP A 176 -10.18 -21.37 8.45
N ALA A 177 -11.25 -22.00 8.92
CA ALA A 177 -11.17 -23.08 9.92
C ALA A 177 -10.39 -24.31 9.39
N GLU A 178 -10.55 -24.64 8.09
CA GLU A 178 -9.79 -25.72 7.46
C GLU A 178 -8.27 -25.43 7.48
N PHE A 179 -7.86 -24.20 7.08
CA PHE A 179 -6.45 -23.83 7.08
C PHE A 179 -5.89 -23.62 8.50
N GLU A 180 -6.71 -23.14 9.43
CA GLU A 180 -6.31 -23.05 10.84
C GLU A 180 -6.02 -24.41 11.45
N GLY A 181 -6.85 -25.43 11.15
CA GLY A 181 -6.62 -26.81 11.56
C GLY A 181 -5.43 -27.46 10.83
N LYS A 182 -5.16 -27.07 9.58
CA LYS A 182 -4.04 -27.60 8.78
C LYS A 182 -2.68 -27.08 9.23
N PHE A 183 -2.63 -25.90 9.83
CA PHE A 183 -1.43 -25.22 10.31
C PHE A 183 -1.54 -24.86 11.79
N PRO A 184 -1.67 -25.87 12.70
CA PRO A 184 -1.76 -25.61 14.13
C PRO A 184 -0.41 -25.08 14.63
N GLY A 185 -0.43 -23.98 15.39
CA GLY A 185 0.74 -23.48 16.12
C GLY A 185 1.90 -22.94 15.29
N ALA A 186 1.74 -22.74 14.00
CA ALA A 186 2.75 -22.07 13.17
C ALA A 186 2.78 -20.57 13.48
N GLU A 187 3.65 -20.13 14.40
CA GLU A 187 4.03 -18.73 14.58
C GLU A 187 4.89 -18.22 13.41
#